data_98f3060a80b9998b2d121cc6b379c5d9
#
_entry.id   98f3060a80b9998b2d121cc6b379c5d9
#
_cell.length_a   1.000
_cell.length_b   1.000
_cell.length_c   1.000
_cell.angle_alpha   90.00
_cell.angle_beta   90.00
_cell.angle_gamma   90.00
#
_symmetry.space_group_name_H-M   'P 1'
#
loop_
_entity.id
_entity.type
_entity.pdbx_description
1 polymer ?
#
loop_
_entity_poly.entity_id
_entity_poly.type
_entity_poly.pdbx_seq_one_letter_code
_entity_poly.pdbx_strand_id
1 'polypeptide(L)'
;MAADTLFSICNFAVLPGWLLLAIAPRWRWTQRIAAVALPLVLAVVYVTLVVTQLGKGEGGFGSLAQVSKLFANPYVLLAGWIHYLAFDLFIGSWEVRDAQRLQVAHGFVIPCLVLTFFFGPSGWLAWFVVRMSLRRQAAIA
;
A
#
# COMPACT_ATOMS: atom_id res chain seq x y z
N MET A 1 -9.01 -0.83 -22.63
CA MET A 1 -8.67 0.44 -21.94
C MET A 1 -7.16 0.60 -22.00
N ALA A 2 -6.65 1.80 -22.33
CA ALA A 2 -5.21 2.02 -22.37
C ALA A 2 -4.59 1.88 -20.96
N ALA A 3 -3.35 1.39 -20.88
CA ALA A 3 -2.67 1.18 -19.60
C ALA A 3 -2.57 2.48 -18.79
N ASP A 4 -2.26 3.62 -19.45
CA ASP A 4 -2.17 4.93 -18.81
C ASP A 4 -3.47 5.42 -18.19
N THR A 5 -4.59 5.15 -18.86
CA THR A 5 -5.93 5.48 -18.32
C THR A 5 -6.22 4.70 -17.06
N LEU A 6 -5.94 3.40 -17.07
CA LEU A 6 -6.14 2.54 -15.90
C LEU A 6 -5.18 2.89 -14.76
N PHE A 7 -3.92 3.23 -15.08
CA PHE A 7 -2.96 3.76 -14.12
C PHE A 7 -3.50 5.00 -13.41
N SER A 8 -4.00 5.98 -14.15
CA SER A 8 -4.58 7.20 -13.58
C SER A 8 -5.77 6.92 -12.68
N ILE A 9 -6.70 6.05 -13.13
CA ILE A 9 -7.87 5.66 -12.33
C ILE A 9 -7.44 5.02 -11.02
N CYS A 10 -6.51 4.06 -11.03
CA CYS A 10 -6.06 3.38 -9.82
C CYS A 10 -5.32 4.32 -8.86
N ASN A 11 -4.48 5.23 -9.37
CA ASN A 11 -3.82 6.24 -8.54
C ASN A 11 -4.80 7.16 -7.83
N PHE A 12 -5.82 7.67 -8.53
CA PHE A 12 -6.84 8.51 -7.90
C PHE A 12 -7.74 7.72 -6.95
N ALA A 13 -8.02 6.46 -7.24
CA ALA A 13 -8.89 5.62 -6.43
C ALA A 13 -8.34 5.35 -5.02
N VAL A 14 -7.02 5.34 -4.82
CA VAL A 14 -6.42 5.10 -3.49
C VAL A 14 -6.40 6.33 -2.60
N LEU A 15 -6.43 7.54 -3.16
CA LEU A 15 -6.29 8.78 -2.40
C LEU A 15 -7.33 8.96 -1.29
N PRO A 16 -8.64 8.66 -1.49
CA PRO A 16 -9.62 8.70 -0.41
C PRO A 16 -9.24 7.81 0.78
N GLY A 17 -8.67 6.64 0.53
CA GLY A 17 -8.20 5.74 1.59
C GLY A 17 -7.09 6.38 2.43
N TRP A 18 -6.09 6.97 1.80
CA TRP A 18 -4.99 7.67 2.46
C TRP A 18 -5.47 8.91 3.24
N LEU A 19 -6.37 9.69 2.65
CA LEU A 19 -6.97 10.84 3.33
C LEU A 19 -7.74 10.42 4.58
N LEU A 20 -8.52 9.34 4.51
CA LEU A 20 -9.25 8.80 5.66
C LEU A 20 -8.30 8.34 6.76
N LEU A 21 -7.20 7.65 6.41
CA LEU A 21 -6.18 7.23 7.38
C LEU A 21 -5.51 8.43 8.06
N ALA A 22 -5.25 9.51 7.32
CA ALA A 22 -4.58 10.69 7.84
C ALA A 22 -5.50 11.58 8.69
N ILE A 23 -6.74 11.83 8.23
CA ILE A 23 -7.63 12.87 8.79
C ILE A 23 -8.69 12.27 9.73
N ALA A 24 -9.22 11.08 9.41
CA ALA A 24 -10.33 10.46 10.12
C ALA A 24 -10.02 9.02 10.58
N PRO A 25 -8.88 8.79 11.30
CA PRO A 25 -8.42 7.43 11.62
C PRO A 25 -9.38 6.66 12.53
N ARG A 26 -10.23 7.36 13.31
CA ARG A 26 -11.20 6.76 14.24
C ARG A 26 -12.61 6.62 13.68
N TRP A 27 -12.86 7.14 12.47
CA TRP A 27 -14.16 6.97 11.84
C TRP A 27 -14.40 5.49 11.52
N ARG A 28 -15.59 4.98 11.87
CA ARG A 28 -15.92 3.54 11.77
C ARG A 28 -15.74 2.92 10.39
N TRP A 29 -15.79 3.74 9.33
CA TRP A 29 -15.67 3.29 7.95
C TRP A 29 -14.24 3.34 7.41
N THR A 30 -13.35 4.10 8.05
CA THR A 30 -11.96 4.28 7.57
C THR A 30 -11.29 2.94 7.32
N GLN A 31 -11.32 2.04 8.28
CA GLN A 31 -10.69 0.72 8.14
C GLN A 31 -11.40 -0.16 7.11
N ARG A 32 -12.73 -0.08 7.01
CA ARG A 32 -13.46 -0.84 5.99
C ARG A 32 -13.14 -0.37 4.57
N ILE A 33 -12.96 0.92 4.38
CA ILE A 33 -12.61 1.52 3.09
C ILE A 33 -11.14 1.29 2.76
N ALA A 34 -10.22 1.72 3.66
CA ALA A 34 -8.79 1.74 3.37
C ALA A 34 -8.13 0.36 3.50
N ALA A 35 -8.56 -0.52 4.43
CA ALA A 35 -7.96 -1.83 4.61
C ALA A 35 -8.67 -2.95 3.83
N VAL A 36 -9.91 -2.74 3.37
CA VAL A 36 -10.69 -3.83 2.76
C VAL A 36 -11.20 -3.42 1.37
N ALA A 37 -12.08 -2.43 1.27
CA ALA A 37 -12.80 -2.16 0.03
C ALA A 37 -11.85 -1.73 -1.10
N LEU A 38 -11.00 -0.73 -0.87
CA LEU A 38 -10.07 -0.24 -1.89
C LEU A 38 -9.00 -1.28 -2.26
N PRO A 39 -8.32 -1.96 -1.31
CA PRO A 39 -7.39 -3.04 -1.65
C PRO A 39 -8.06 -4.19 -2.41
N LEU A 40 -9.30 -4.57 -2.09
CA LEU A 40 -10.02 -5.61 -2.82
C LEU A 40 -10.33 -5.20 -4.26
N VAL A 41 -10.79 -3.97 -4.49
CA VAL A 41 -11.03 -3.46 -5.85
C VAL A 41 -9.74 -3.47 -6.65
N LEU A 42 -8.64 -3.00 -6.08
CA LEU A 42 -7.31 -3.03 -6.73
C LEU A 42 -6.84 -4.46 -6.98
N ALA A 43 -7.09 -5.39 -6.05
CA ALA A 43 -6.73 -6.79 -6.22
C ALA A 43 -7.50 -7.45 -7.39
N VAL A 44 -8.77 -7.12 -7.58
CA VAL A 44 -9.55 -7.59 -8.73
C VAL A 44 -8.94 -7.07 -10.04
N VAL A 45 -8.59 -5.79 -10.11
CA VAL A 45 -7.92 -5.21 -11.28
C VAL A 45 -6.56 -5.88 -11.51
N TYR A 46 -5.76 -6.06 -10.47
CA TYR A 46 -4.47 -6.75 -10.51
C TYR A 46 -4.60 -8.17 -11.08
N VAL A 47 -5.50 -8.98 -10.51
CA VAL A 47 -5.71 -10.37 -10.96
C VAL A 47 -6.16 -10.40 -12.41
N THR A 48 -7.07 -9.50 -12.82
CA THR A 48 -7.52 -9.39 -14.21
C THR A 48 -6.35 -9.10 -15.15
N LEU A 49 -5.46 -8.16 -14.80
CA LEU A 49 -4.27 -7.84 -15.60
C LEU A 49 -3.34 -9.05 -15.67
N VAL A 50 -3.02 -9.68 -14.53
CA VAL A 50 -2.13 -10.84 -14.49
C VAL A 50 -2.68 -11.97 -15.37
N VAL A 51 -3.94 -12.35 -15.19
CA VAL A 51 -4.56 -13.46 -15.95
C VAL A 51 -4.60 -13.15 -17.45
N THR A 52 -4.95 -11.92 -17.83
CA THR A 52 -5.01 -11.54 -19.25
C THR A 52 -3.65 -11.41 -19.93
N GLN A 53 -2.56 -11.23 -19.15
CA GLN A 53 -1.20 -11.12 -19.67
C GLN A 53 -0.39 -12.43 -19.55
N LEU A 54 -0.91 -13.46 -18.89
CA LEU A 54 -0.23 -14.76 -18.79
C LEU A 54 0.11 -15.30 -20.17
N GLY A 55 1.39 -15.61 -20.37
CA GLY A 55 1.91 -16.18 -21.62
C GLY A 55 2.01 -15.21 -22.81
N LYS A 56 1.74 -13.91 -22.62
CA LYS A 56 1.80 -12.90 -23.69
C LYS A 56 3.09 -12.09 -23.74
N GLY A 57 4.03 -12.35 -22.87
CA GLY A 57 5.29 -11.59 -22.79
C GLY A 57 6.50 -12.52 -22.64
N GLU A 58 7.67 -11.94 -22.90
CA GLU A 58 8.94 -12.56 -22.56
C GLU A 58 9.28 -12.28 -21.09
N GLY A 59 10.10 -13.16 -20.49
CA GLY A 59 10.59 -12.96 -19.14
C GLY A 59 10.04 -13.98 -18.14
N GLY A 60 10.30 -13.75 -16.86
CA GLY A 60 9.92 -14.66 -15.77
C GLY A 60 10.48 -14.17 -14.45
N PHE A 61 10.42 -15.03 -13.43
CA PHE A 61 10.86 -14.70 -12.06
C PHE A 61 12.20 -15.35 -11.68
N GLY A 62 12.86 -16.04 -12.61
CA GLY A 62 14.07 -16.80 -12.33
C GLY A 62 15.36 -15.96 -12.22
N SER A 63 15.37 -14.72 -12.73
CA SER A 63 16.50 -13.81 -12.62
C SER A 63 16.05 -12.36 -12.78
N LEU A 64 16.87 -11.41 -12.32
CA LEU A 64 16.60 -9.97 -12.48
C LEU A 64 16.42 -9.58 -13.96
N ALA A 65 17.22 -10.17 -14.87
CA ALA A 65 17.09 -9.93 -16.30
C ALA A 65 15.75 -10.43 -16.86
N GLN A 66 15.25 -11.55 -16.38
CA GLN A 66 13.92 -12.06 -16.76
C GLN A 66 12.80 -11.19 -16.19
N VAL A 67 12.91 -10.73 -14.94
CA VAL A 67 11.96 -9.79 -14.33
C VAL A 67 11.94 -8.48 -15.12
N SER A 68 13.10 -7.94 -15.52
CA SER A 68 13.17 -6.73 -16.33
C SER A 68 12.44 -6.88 -17.68
N LYS A 69 12.59 -8.03 -18.35
CA LYS A 69 11.85 -8.34 -19.60
C LYS A 69 10.34 -8.44 -19.34
N LEU A 70 9.94 -9.07 -18.24
CA LEU A 70 8.53 -9.19 -17.87
C LEU A 70 7.87 -7.82 -17.68
N PHE A 71 8.55 -6.90 -16.99
CA PHE A 71 8.07 -5.53 -16.77
C PHE A 71 8.22 -4.60 -18.00
N ALA A 72 8.82 -5.03 -19.09
CA ALA A 72 8.76 -4.32 -20.35
C ALA A 72 7.35 -4.28 -20.98
N ASN A 73 6.48 -5.23 -20.60
CA ASN A 73 5.06 -5.18 -20.95
C ASN A 73 4.35 -4.14 -20.06
N PRO A 74 3.71 -3.09 -20.63
CA PRO A 74 3.09 -2.01 -19.86
C PRO A 74 1.96 -2.48 -18.95
N TYR A 75 1.22 -3.53 -19.31
CA TYR A 75 0.15 -4.07 -18.46
C TYR A 75 0.68 -4.89 -17.29
N VAL A 76 1.81 -5.57 -17.46
CA VAL A 76 2.49 -6.28 -16.37
C VAL A 76 3.13 -5.27 -15.41
N LEU A 77 3.76 -4.23 -15.95
CA LEU A 77 4.28 -3.11 -15.16
C LEU A 77 3.15 -2.45 -14.35
N LEU A 78 2.00 -2.20 -14.99
CA LEU A 78 0.82 -1.66 -14.32
C LEU A 78 0.30 -2.59 -13.22
N ALA A 79 0.29 -3.91 -13.45
CA ALA A 79 -0.08 -4.87 -12.41
C ALA A 79 0.86 -4.74 -11.20
N GLY A 80 2.18 -4.66 -11.43
CA GLY A 80 3.16 -4.42 -10.37
C GLY A 80 2.91 -3.12 -9.60
N TRP A 81 2.53 -2.05 -10.30
CA TRP A 81 2.16 -0.78 -9.68
C TRP A 81 0.89 -0.88 -8.82
N ILE A 82 -0.15 -1.54 -9.33
CA ILE A 82 -1.40 -1.76 -8.58
C ILE A 82 -1.16 -2.63 -7.34
N HIS A 83 -0.28 -3.64 -7.44
CA HIS A 83 0.16 -4.42 -6.29
C HIS A 83 0.75 -3.51 -5.20
N TYR A 84 1.67 -2.62 -5.58
CA TYR A 84 2.26 -1.62 -4.69
C TYR A 84 1.17 -0.74 -4.03
N LEU A 85 0.26 -0.14 -4.82
CA LEU A 85 -0.81 0.71 -4.29
C LEU A 85 -1.70 -0.02 -3.27
N ALA A 86 -2.10 -1.26 -3.57
CA ALA A 86 -2.98 -2.05 -2.72
C ALA A 86 -2.32 -2.42 -1.39
N PHE A 87 -1.06 -2.89 -1.45
CA PHE A 87 -0.36 -3.33 -0.25
C PHE A 87 0.11 -2.18 0.63
N ASP A 88 0.53 -1.07 0.04
CA ASP A 88 0.91 0.10 0.84
C ASP A 88 -0.27 0.72 1.57
N LEU A 89 -1.44 0.81 0.93
CA LEU A 89 -2.66 1.26 1.59
C LEU A 89 -3.07 0.29 2.73
N PHE A 90 -2.94 -1.01 2.51
CA PHE A 90 -3.19 -2.03 3.54
C PHE A 90 -2.21 -1.89 4.72
N ILE A 91 -0.92 -1.68 4.45
CA ILE A 91 0.11 -1.46 5.49
C ILE A 91 -0.18 -0.17 6.26
N GLY A 92 -0.46 0.95 5.58
CA GLY A 92 -0.83 2.20 6.25
C GLY A 92 -2.08 2.04 7.14
N SER A 93 -3.05 1.26 6.70
CA SER A 93 -4.22 0.91 7.52
C SER A 93 -3.83 0.11 8.76
N TRP A 94 -2.87 -0.80 8.64
CA TRP A 94 -2.33 -1.56 9.75
C TRP A 94 -1.56 -0.67 10.73
N GLU A 95 -0.73 0.26 10.26
CA GLU A 95 -0.01 1.24 11.08
C GLU A 95 -0.97 2.04 11.97
N VAL A 96 -2.06 2.54 11.39
CA VAL A 96 -3.10 3.29 12.11
C VAL A 96 -3.78 2.42 13.17
N ARG A 97 -4.15 1.18 12.84
CA ARG A 97 -4.77 0.25 13.81
C ARG A 97 -3.83 -0.12 14.94
N ASP A 98 -2.58 -0.40 14.63
CA ASP A 98 -1.57 -0.77 15.64
C ASP A 98 -1.29 0.41 16.58
N ALA A 99 -1.21 1.65 16.06
CA ALA A 99 -1.08 2.86 16.84
C ALA A 99 -2.27 3.06 17.79
N GLN A 100 -3.48 2.88 17.30
CA GLN A 100 -4.70 2.97 18.13
C GLN A 100 -4.70 1.90 19.23
N ARG A 101 -4.32 0.67 18.91
CA ARG A 101 -4.20 -0.43 19.88
C ARG A 101 -3.16 -0.14 20.97
N LEU A 102 -2.06 0.51 20.60
CA LEU A 102 -0.97 0.87 21.51
C LEU A 102 -1.19 2.23 22.19
N GLN A 103 -2.32 2.89 21.95
CA GLN A 103 -2.64 4.23 22.47
C GLN A 103 -1.60 5.29 22.09
N VAL A 104 -0.93 5.12 20.95
CA VAL A 104 0.04 6.09 20.42
C VAL A 104 -0.71 7.24 19.77
N ALA A 105 -0.28 8.48 20.06
CA ALA A 105 -0.88 9.66 19.46
C ALA A 105 -0.72 9.65 17.93
N HIS A 106 -1.81 9.95 17.21
CA HIS A 106 -1.88 9.87 15.75
C HIS A 106 -0.81 10.70 15.03
N GLY A 107 -0.38 11.82 15.64
CA GLY A 107 0.69 12.66 15.09
C GLY A 107 2.01 11.93 14.83
N PHE A 108 2.31 10.85 15.57
CA PHE A 108 3.49 10.01 15.31
C PHE A 108 3.30 9.04 14.14
N VAL A 109 2.04 8.75 13.79
CA VAL A 109 1.72 7.86 12.66
C VAL A 109 1.78 8.60 11.33
N ILE A 110 1.41 9.88 11.30
CA ILE A 110 1.36 10.69 10.06
C ILE A 110 2.67 10.65 9.26
N PRO A 111 3.86 10.89 9.85
CA PRO A 111 5.12 10.78 9.10
C PRO A 111 5.35 9.38 8.53
N CYS A 112 4.97 8.33 9.28
CA CYS A 112 5.08 6.96 8.83
C CYS A 112 4.15 6.69 7.63
N LEU A 113 2.89 7.17 7.69
CA LEU A 113 1.95 7.08 6.58
C LEU A 113 2.45 7.79 5.32
N VAL A 114 3.06 8.97 5.45
CA VAL A 114 3.65 9.70 4.33
C VAL A 114 4.80 8.89 3.72
N LEU A 115 5.66 8.32 4.54
CA LEU A 115 6.75 7.45 4.07
C LEU A 115 6.21 6.17 3.43
N THR A 116 5.16 5.56 3.99
CA THR A 116 4.53 4.36 3.40
C THR A 116 3.90 4.72 2.06
N PHE A 117 3.24 5.86 1.94
CA PHE A 117 2.63 6.32 0.69
C PHE A 117 3.65 6.50 -0.45
N PHE A 118 4.83 7.07 -0.17
CA PHE A 118 5.83 7.35 -1.20
C PHE A 118 6.87 6.24 -1.36
N PHE A 119 7.21 5.54 -0.31
CA PHE A 119 8.37 4.63 -0.24
C PHE A 119 8.02 3.27 0.40
N GLY A 120 6.75 2.94 0.56
CA GLY A 120 6.26 1.63 1.01
C GLY A 120 6.95 1.11 2.28
N PRO A 121 7.87 0.14 2.14
CA PRO A 121 8.54 -0.51 3.27
C PRO A 121 9.26 0.44 4.24
N SER A 122 9.67 1.63 3.77
CA SER A 122 10.35 2.62 4.60
C SER A 122 9.44 3.20 5.68
N GLY A 123 8.17 3.41 5.37
CA GLY A 123 7.18 3.89 6.34
C GLY A 123 6.89 2.85 7.40
N TRP A 124 6.70 1.59 7.00
CA TRP A 124 6.53 0.47 7.91
C TRP A 124 7.74 0.31 8.86
N LEU A 125 8.96 0.42 8.34
CA LEU A 125 10.18 0.41 9.16
C LEU A 125 10.21 1.58 10.16
N ALA A 126 9.87 2.78 9.71
CA ALA A 126 9.79 3.98 10.56
C ALA A 126 8.76 3.78 11.69
N TRP A 127 7.59 3.24 11.37
CA TRP A 127 6.58 2.89 12.37
C TRP A 127 7.11 1.90 13.40
N PHE A 128 7.86 0.87 12.98
CA PHE A 128 8.47 -0.09 13.91
C PHE A 128 9.44 0.57 14.89
N VAL A 129 10.26 1.52 14.41
CA VAL A 129 11.20 2.29 15.26
C VAL A 129 10.43 3.15 16.27
N VAL A 130 9.41 3.89 15.82
CA VAL A 130 8.54 4.71 16.70
C VAL A 130 7.89 3.82 17.77
N ARG A 131 7.29 2.72 17.36
CA ARG A 131 6.64 1.76 18.25
C ARG A 131 7.57 1.22 19.33
N MET A 132 8.80 0.83 18.98
CA MET A 132 9.78 0.30 19.95
C MET A 132 10.26 1.37 20.90
N SER A 133 10.50 2.58 20.43
CA SER A 133 10.95 3.71 21.25
C SER A 133 9.92 4.09 22.32
N LEU A 134 8.64 4.14 21.95
CA LEU A 134 7.56 4.48 22.87
C LEU A 134 7.29 3.36 23.89
N ARG A 135 7.42 2.09 23.49
CA ARG A 135 7.31 0.97 24.44
C ARG A 135 8.43 0.95 25.49
N ARG A 136 9.65 1.29 25.10
CA ARG A 136 10.77 1.40 26.04
C ARG A 136 10.54 2.50 27.08
N GLN A 137 9.99 3.63 26.67
CA GLN A 137 9.68 4.73 27.59
C GLN A 137 8.60 4.34 28.61
N ALA A 138 7.55 3.63 28.18
CA ALA A 138 6.50 3.15 29.07
C ALA A 138 6.96 2.05 30.04
N ALA A 139 8.08 1.35 29.76
CA ALA A 139 8.65 0.33 30.64
C ALA A 139 9.63 0.90 31.68
N ILE A 140 10.04 2.16 31.54
CA ILE A 140 11.00 2.85 32.41
C ILE A 140 10.31 3.87 33.34
N ALA A 141 9.06 4.24 33.01
CA ALA A 141 8.23 5.16 33.78
C ALA A 141 7.33 4.43 34.81
#